data_74afdff70849eb429092a63a9f2f3eff
#
_entry.id   74afdff70849eb429092a63a9f2f3eff
#
_cell.length_a   1.000
_cell.length_b   1.000
_cell.length_c   1.000
_cell.angle_alpha   90.00
_cell.angle_beta   90.00
_cell.angle_gamma   90.00
#
_symmetry.space_group_name_H-M   'P 1'
#
loop_
_entity.id
_entity.type
_entity.pdbx_description
1 polymer ?
#
loop_
_entity_poly.entity_id
_entity_poly.type
_entity_poly.pdbx_seq_one_letter_code
_entity_poly.pdbx_strand_id
1 'polypeptide(L)'
;VSQALNQLPLAPLGAGDLIDRALRLYRRHFTTLIRIAAPPVVISAAGGVLMSISWRALTATASETSLAIYILMLIAGILLWTGGLLLTVIVMGGAARNLVAHLLWDEPVTARATYSNARSRFWGLLASTIIIGFIAFICFVVIFYVVAIVLSIIAFGIVMLQLPMWLAWILGTISVVTVILAGLWLFFLVVGRFAYVPQVLLVEGRGVFASLARSVSLASHNVKRLMAMVLFSSFATYSALMILLIPLGWYGYLNGIDPFQLKSEAWPAWYAISYEVVVQLSTILLTPVWMLGLSLLYVDERVRREGYDIELMAARRLGEIPALAGGQVAPITPALVASGSRQVAGTPTHFERPHHVRHNPNSTLGLS
;
A
#
# COMPACT_ATOMS: atom_id res chain seq x y z
N VAL A 1 -23.54 18.83 -19.58
CA VAL A 1 -22.82 19.61 -18.54
C VAL A 1 -22.31 18.71 -17.41
N SER A 2 -22.93 17.56 -17.10
CA SER A 2 -22.52 16.67 -16.02
C SER A 2 -21.28 15.80 -16.31
N GLN A 3 -20.92 15.56 -17.57
CA GLN A 3 -19.75 14.76 -17.93
C GLN A 3 -18.42 15.53 -17.81
N ALA A 4 -18.43 16.86 -17.93
CA ALA A 4 -17.22 17.67 -17.83
C ALA A 4 -16.68 17.79 -16.39
N LEU A 5 -17.52 17.58 -15.37
CA LEU A 5 -17.15 17.62 -13.95
C LEU A 5 -16.50 16.31 -13.43
N ASN A 6 -16.64 15.21 -14.19
CA ASN A 6 -16.07 13.91 -13.80
C ASN A 6 -14.64 13.67 -14.35
N GLN A 7 -14.17 14.50 -15.27
CA GLN A 7 -12.77 14.44 -15.70
C GLN A 7 -11.92 15.17 -14.67
N LEU A 8 -11.27 14.42 -13.81
CA LEU A 8 -10.31 14.91 -12.85
C LEU A 8 -9.23 15.68 -13.60
N PRO A 9 -9.07 17.00 -13.39
CA PRO A 9 -7.93 17.70 -13.94
C PRO A 9 -6.68 17.03 -13.37
N LEU A 10 -5.82 16.50 -14.23
CA LEU A 10 -4.53 15.92 -13.88
C LEU A 10 -3.53 17.03 -13.51
N ALA A 11 -3.99 18.09 -12.84
CA ALA A 11 -3.14 19.13 -12.30
C ALA A 11 -2.40 18.61 -11.06
N PRO A 12 -1.18 19.08 -10.82
CA PRO A 12 -0.43 18.74 -9.60
C PRO A 12 -1.21 19.08 -8.34
N LEU A 13 -1.45 18.08 -7.48
CA LEU A 13 -2.32 18.21 -6.30
C LEU A 13 -1.53 18.58 -5.04
N GLY A 14 -2.12 19.38 -4.16
CA GLY A 14 -1.66 19.54 -2.79
C GLY A 14 -1.82 18.25 -1.96
N ALA A 15 -1.10 18.13 -0.83
CA ALA A 15 -1.26 16.96 0.05
C ALA A 15 -2.70 16.84 0.60
N GLY A 16 -3.33 17.99 0.94
CA GLY A 16 -4.73 18.03 1.37
C GLY A 16 -5.71 17.59 0.29
N ASP A 17 -5.52 18.07 -0.95
CA ASP A 17 -6.37 17.71 -2.09
C ASP A 17 -6.29 16.20 -2.41
N LEU A 18 -5.12 15.59 -2.23
CA LEU A 18 -4.92 14.15 -2.37
C LEU A 18 -5.74 13.36 -1.34
N ILE A 19 -5.71 13.79 -0.09
CA ILE A 19 -6.48 13.18 1.00
C ILE A 19 -7.97 13.31 0.73
N ASP A 20 -8.44 14.50 0.35
CA ASP A 20 -9.84 14.75 0.04
C ASP A 20 -10.32 13.91 -1.15
N ARG A 21 -9.48 13.74 -2.17
CA ARG A 21 -9.79 12.86 -3.31
C ARG A 21 -9.85 11.40 -2.90
N ALA A 22 -8.89 10.94 -2.09
CA ALA A 22 -8.90 9.58 -1.57
C ALA A 22 -10.19 9.29 -0.79
N LEU A 23 -10.62 10.21 0.08
CA LEU A 23 -11.85 10.09 0.85
C LEU A 23 -13.11 10.11 -0.02
N ARG A 24 -13.18 10.97 -1.05
CA ARG A 24 -14.30 10.96 -2.01
C ARG A 24 -14.41 9.66 -2.78
N LEU A 25 -13.29 9.14 -3.29
CA LEU A 25 -13.24 7.85 -3.98
C LEU A 25 -13.61 6.69 -3.04
N TYR A 26 -13.12 6.74 -1.79
CA TYR A 26 -13.47 5.77 -0.77
C TYR A 26 -14.99 5.72 -0.52
N ARG A 27 -15.64 6.86 -0.32
CA ARG A 27 -17.09 6.93 -0.12
C ARG A 27 -17.86 6.43 -1.34
N ARG A 28 -17.41 6.77 -2.55
CA ARG A 28 -18.07 6.37 -3.80
C ARG A 28 -18.00 4.87 -4.05
N HIS A 29 -16.88 4.24 -3.71
CA HIS A 29 -16.62 2.81 -3.98
C HIS A 29 -16.51 1.97 -2.71
N PHE A 30 -17.09 2.42 -1.61
CA PHE A 30 -16.94 1.85 -0.27
C PHE A 30 -17.12 0.32 -0.26
N THR A 31 -18.27 -0.18 -0.71
CA THR A 31 -18.59 -1.62 -0.68
C THR A 31 -17.62 -2.47 -1.52
N THR A 32 -17.19 -1.96 -2.67
CA THR A 32 -16.23 -2.66 -3.54
C THR A 32 -14.85 -2.72 -2.89
N LEU A 33 -14.41 -1.61 -2.28
CA LEU A 33 -13.11 -1.53 -1.61
C LEU A 33 -13.06 -2.39 -0.37
N ILE A 34 -14.15 -2.45 0.41
CA ILE A 34 -14.26 -3.37 1.54
C ILE A 34 -14.19 -4.83 1.08
N ARG A 35 -14.88 -5.20 0.00
CA ARG A 35 -14.80 -6.56 -0.58
C ARG A 35 -13.40 -6.91 -1.08
N ILE A 36 -12.60 -5.93 -1.44
CA ILE A 36 -11.21 -6.12 -1.82
C ILE A 36 -10.32 -6.34 -0.58
N ALA A 37 -10.51 -5.53 0.46
CA ALA A 37 -9.66 -5.54 1.65
C ALA A 37 -10.01 -6.67 2.64
N ALA A 38 -11.28 -7.08 2.74
CA ALA A 38 -11.75 -8.00 3.77
C ALA A 38 -11.11 -9.41 3.70
N PRO A 39 -11.02 -10.11 2.55
CA PRO A 39 -10.54 -11.49 2.53
C PRO A 39 -9.12 -11.68 3.11
N PRO A 40 -8.09 -10.92 2.70
CA PRO A 40 -6.76 -11.09 3.27
C PRO A 40 -6.69 -10.68 4.75
N VAL A 41 -7.45 -9.66 5.16
CA VAL A 41 -7.49 -9.23 6.57
C VAL A 41 -8.20 -10.25 7.44
N VAL A 42 -9.26 -10.91 6.96
CA VAL A 42 -9.93 -12.00 7.68
C VAL A 42 -8.98 -13.19 7.89
N ILE A 43 -8.13 -13.50 6.93
CA ILE A 43 -7.11 -14.55 7.09
C ILE A 43 -6.11 -14.16 8.18
N SER A 44 -5.63 -12.93 8.19
CA SER A 44 -4.74 -12.46 9.27
C SER A 44 -5.43 -12.40 10.62
N ALA A 45 -6.72 -12.04 10.67
CA ALA A 45 -7.53 -12.05 11.88
C ALA A 45 -7.65 -13.45 12.48
N ALA A 46 -7.95 -14.45 11.65
CA ALA A 46 -8.00 -15.83 12.08
C ALA A 46 -6.64 -16.29 12.66
N GLY A 47 -5.54 -15.89 12.03
CA GLY A 47 -4.19 -16.11 12.53
C GLY A 47 -3.94 -15.45 13.88
N GLY A 48 -4.32 -14.18 14.06
CA GLY A 48 -4.18 -13.44 15.31
C GLY A 48 -4.98 -14.06 16.47
N VAL A 49 -6.23 -14.45 16.21
CA VAL A 49 -7.06 -15.16 17.21
C VAL A 49 -6.42 -16.51 17.60
N LEU A 50 -5.92 -17.27 16.61
CA LEU A 50 -5.25 -18.55 16.87
C LEU A 50 -3.99 -18.38 17.73
N MET A 51 -3.18 -17.35 17.43
CA MET A 51 -2.02 -16.98 18.24
C MET A 51 -2.43 -16.60 19.66
N SER A 52 -3.45 -15.77 19.84
CA SER A 52 -3.93 -15.33 21.16
C SER A 52 -4.39 -16.51 22.01
N ILE A 53 -5.16 -17.45 21.45
CA ILE A 53 -5.61 -18.65 22.13
C ILE A 53 -4.43 -19.54 22.52
N SER A 54 -3.52 -19.80 21.57
CA SER A 54 -2.36 -20.68 21.78
C SER A 54 -1.41 -20.10 22.83
N TRP A 55 -1.12 -18.82 22.77
CA TRP A 55 -0.25 -18.13 23.72
C TRP A 55 -0.79 -18.23 25.17
N ARG A 56 -2.07 -17.98 25.34
CA ARG A 56 -2.74 -18.11 26.64
C ARG A 56 -2.70 -19.52 27.19
N ALA A 57 -2.93 -20.52 26.33
CA ALA A 57 -2.88 -21.91 26.74
C ALA A 57 -1.47 -22.36 27.11
N LEU A 58 -0.44 -21.84 26.44
CA LEU A 58 0.97 -22.11 26.75
C LEU A 58 1.43 -21.45 28.07
N THR A 59 0.88 -20.28 28.42
CA THR A 59 1.17 -19.58 29.69
C THR A 59 0.41 -20.15 30.87
N ALA A 60 -0.75 -20.78 30.63
CA ALA A 60 -1.43 -21.60 31.62
C ALA A 60 -0.72 -22.96 31.72
N THR A 61 -0.60 -23.55 32.92
CA THR A 61 0.06 -24.84 33.17
C THR A 61 -0.56 -25.96 32.30
N ALA A 62 0.03 -26.18 31.11
CA ALA A 62 -0.40 -27.21 30.17
C ALA A 62 0.29 -28.54 30.46
N SER A 63 -0.41 -29.67 30.32
CA SER A 63 0.18 -31.00 30.33
C SER A 63 1.06 -31.18 29.11
N GLU A 64 2.07 -32.08 29.16
CA GLU A 64 3.04 -32.30 28.07
C GLU A 64 2.37 -32.62 26.72
N THR A 65 1.27 -33.36 26.72
CA THR A 65 0.54 -33.73 25.48
C THR A 65 -0.21 -32.51 24.88
N SER A 66 -0.74 -31.61 25.70
CA SER A 66 -1.42 -30.40 25.24
C SER A 66 -0.43 -29.32 24.76
N LEU A 67 0.80 -29.32 25.28
CA LEU A 67 1.86 -28.40 24.89
C LEU A 67 2.19 -28.47 23.39
N ALA A 68 2.34 -29.68 22.85
CA ALA A 68 2.64 -29.90 21.44
C ALA A 68 1.52 -29.36 20.53
N ILE A 69 0.26 -29.56 20.92
CA ILE A 69 -0.91 -29.05 20.17
C ILE A 69 -0.92 -27.54 20.15
N TYR A 70 -0.70 -26.88 21.29
CA TYR A 70 -0.69 -25.42 21.37
C TYR A 70 0.49 -24.78 20.62
N ILE A 71 1.66 -25.43 20.60
CA ILE A 71 2.80 -25.00 19.77
C ILE A 71 2.43 -25.09 18.27
N LEU A 72 1.82 -26.19 17.82
CA LEU A 72 1.36 -26.34 16.43
C LEU A 72 0.31 -25.27 16.07
N MET A 73 -0.64 -25.02 16.96
CA MET A 73 -1.63 -23.94 16.77
C MET A 73 -0.98 -22.56 16.70
N LEU A 74 0.05 -22.30 17.52
CA LEU A 74 0.80 -21.05 17.49
C LEU A 74 1.53 -20.87 16.16
N ILE A 75 2.21 -21.91 15.68
CA ILE A 75 2.90 -21.90 14.38
C ILE A 75 1.88 -21.68 13.25
N ALA A 76 0.76 -22.37 13.25
CA ALA A 76 -0.32 -22.19 12.27
C ALA A 76 -0.88 -20.76 12.33
N GLY A 77 -1.08 -20.20 13.52
CA GLY A 77 -1.50 -18.82 13.73
C GLY A 77 -0.51 -17.81 13.14
N ILE A 78 0.77 -17.98 13.39
CA ILE A 78 1.84 -17.14 12.81
C ILE A 78 1.83 -17.22 11.28
N LEU A 79 1.71 -18.42 10.72
CA LEU A 79 1.67 -18.62 9.26
C LEU A 79 0.43 -17.96 8.62
N LEU A 80 -0.73 -18.09 9.24
CA LEU A 80 -1.96 -17.45 8.77
C LEU A 80 -1.88 -15.93 8.89
N TRP A 81 -1.39 -15.43 10.00
CA TRP A 81 -1.24 -13.99 10.24
C TRP A 81 -0.27 -13.34 9.24
N THR A 82 0.93 -13.91 9.10
CA THR A 82 1.94 -13.42 8.14
C THR A 82 1.47 -13.60 6.70
N GLY A 83 0.85 -14.73 6.37
CA GLY A 83 0.25 -14.99 5.06
C GLY A 83 -0.83 -13.97 4.71
N GLY A 84 -1.71 -13.65 5.65
CA GLY A 84 -2.75 -12.63 5.49
C GLY A 84 -2.17 -11.23 5.26
N LEU A 85 -1.10 -10.84 5.98
CA LEU A 85 -0.40 -9.58 5.76
C LEU A 85 0.24 -9.51 4.37
N LEU A 86 0.94 -10.57 3.93
CA LEU A 86 1.52 -10.65 2.59
C LEU A 86 0.44 -10.56 1.51
N LEU A 87 -0.67 -11.27 1.68
CA LEU A 87 -1.82 -11.20 0.76
C LEU A 87 -2.44 -9.82 0.72
N THR A 88 -2.50 -9.10 1.84
CA THR A 88 -2.99 -7.70 1.89
C THR A 88 -2.15 -6.81 0.98
N VAL A 89 -0.82 -6.88 1.07
CA VAL A 89 0.08 -6.08 0.21
C VAL A 89 -0.06 -6.47 -1.27
N ILE A 90 -0.19 -7.77 -1.56
CA ILE A 90 -0.37 -8.28 -2.93
C ILE A 90 -1.69 -7.78 -3.52
N VAL A 91 -2.78 -7.85 -2.76
CA VAL A 91 -4.12 -7.38 -3.18
C VAL A 91 -4.13 -5.87 -3.34
N MET A 92 -3.43 -5.12 -2.46
CA MET A 92 -3.24 -3.67 -2.61
C MET A 92 -2.55 -3.32 -3.93
N GLY A 93 -1.53 -4.08 -4.34
CA GLY A 93 -0.89 -3.92 -5.65
C GLY A 93 -1.89 -4.13 -6.79
N GLY A 94 -2.68 -5.22 -6.75
CA GLY A 94 -3.73 -5.50 -7.74
C GLY A 94 -4.78 -4.40 -7.84
N ALA A 95 -5.18 -3.85 -6.69
CA ALA A 95 -6.11 -2.74 -6.61
C ALA A 95 -5.53 -1.43 -7.15
N ALA A 96 -4.25 -1.17 -6.92
CA ALA A 96 -3.58 0.02 -7.44
C ALA A 96 -3.68 0.09 -8.97
N ARG A 97 -3.45 -1.03 -9.68
CA ARG A 97 -3.62 -1.09 -11.14
C ARG A 97 -5.06 -0.78 -11.56
N ASN A 98 -6.05 -1.36 -10.88
CA ASN A 98 -7.46 -1.15 -11.17
C ASN A 98 -7.87 0.31 -10.90
N LEU A 99 -7.37 0.91 -9.82
CA LEU A 99 -7.61 2.31 -9.50
C LEU A 99 -6.95 3.28 -10.50
N VAL A 100 -5.72 2.99 -10.92
CA VAL A 100 -5.05 3.79 -11.95
C VAL A 100 -5.83 3.72 -13.27
N ALA A 101 -6.30 2.53 -13.68
CA ALA A 101 -7.16 2.37 -14.85
C ALA A 101 -8.48 3.16 -14.70
N HIS A 102 -9.09 3.15 -13.52
CA HIS A 102 -10.29 3.97 -13.24
C HIS A 102 -10.02 5.47 -13.35
N LEU A 103 -8.90 5.94 -12.79
CA LEU A 103 -8.52 7.36 -12.84
C LEU A 103 -8.23 7.85 -14.26
N LEU A 104 -7.66 6.98 -15.11
CA LEU A 104 -7.24 7.34 -16.47
C LEU A 104 -8.32 7.12 -17.51
N TRP A 105 -9.11 6.05 -17.38
CA TRP A 105 -10.01 5.53 -18.40
C TRP A 105 -11.45 5.38 -17.93
N ASP A 106 -11.76 5.77 -16.70
CA ASP A 106 -13.08 5.61 -16.06
C ASP A 106 -13.56 4.14 -16.04
N GLU A 107 -12.61 3.18 -16.06
CA GLU A 107 -12.93 1.76 -15.96
C GLU A 107 -13.58 1.45 -14.61
N PRO A 108 -14.59 0.55 -14.55
CA PRO A 108 -15.27 0.24 -13.29
C PRO A 108 -14.33 -0.47 -12.30
N VAL A 109 -14.25 0.03 -11.07
CA VAL A 109 -13.50 -0.61 -9.98
C VAL A 109 -14.25 -1.86 -9.53
N THR A 110 -13.67 -3.04 -9.76
CA THR A 110 -14.27 -4.32 -9.37
C THR A 110 -13.31 -5.19 -8.57
N ALA A 111 -13.84 -5.91 -7.57
CA ALA A 111 -13.03 -6.84 -6.79
C ALA A 111 -12.44 -7.96 -7.67
N ARG A 112 -13.22 -8.47 -8.63
CA ARG A 112 -12.78 -9.53 -9.56
C ARG A 112 -11.56 -9.10 -10.39
N ALA A 113 -11.57 -7.88 -10.94
CA ALA A 113 -10.44 -7.35 -11.69
C ALA A 113 -9.21 -7.17 -10.81
N THR A 114 -9.40 -6.71 -9.57
CA THR A 114 -8.31 -6.57 -8.58
C THR A 114 -7.62 -7.90 -8.30
N TYR A 115 -8.38 -8.94 -7.98
CA TYR A 115 -7.82 -10.26 -7.70
C TYR A 115 -7.22 -10.92 -8.95
N SER A 116 -7.80 -10.71 -10.12
CA SER A 116 -7.23 -11.15 -11.40
C SER A 116 -5.88 -10.48 -11.67
N ASN A 117 -5.77 -9.17 -11.44
CA ASN A 117 -4.52 -8.42 -11.59
C ASN A 117 -3.45 -8.89 -10.59
N ALA A 118 -3.83 -9.10 -9.32
CA ALA A 118 -2.94 -9.63 -8.30
C ALA A 118 -2.41 -11.03 -8.65
N ARG A 119 -3.30 -11.92 -9.15
CA ARG A 119 -2.93 -13.28 -9.56
C ARG A 119 -2.01 -13.30 -10.78
N SER A 120 -2.19 -12.40 -11.74
CA SER A 120 -1.40 -12.37 -12.99
C SER A 120 0.10 -12.17 -12.76
N ARG A 121 0.49 -11.51 -11.65
CA ARG A 121 1.88 -11.26 -11.27
C ARG A 121 2.16 -11.60 -9.80
N PHE A 122 1.47 -12.61 -9.29
CA PHE A 122 1.54 -13.03 -7.88
C PHE A 122 2.98 -13.24 -7.40
N TRP A 123 3.78 -13.99 -8.12
CA TRP A 123 5.17 -14.29 -7.75
C TRP A 123 6.06 -13.04 -7.74
N GLY A 124 5.85 -12.13 -8.67
CA GLY A 124 6.58 -10.85 -8.69
C GLY A 124 6.20 -9.95 -7.50
N LEU A 125 4.92 -9.87 -7.17
CA LEU A 125 4.44 -9.13 -6.00
C LEU A 125 4.92 -9.78 -4.70
N LEU A 126 4.84 -11.10 -4.58
CA LEU A 126 5.31 -11.82 -3.41
C LEU A 126 6.82 -11.62 -3.20
N ALA A 127 7.62 -11.81 -4.25
CA ALA A 127 9.06 -11.60 -4.17
C ALA A 127 9.41 -10.15 -3.80
N SER A 128 8.77 -9.16 -4.43
CA SER A 128 9.00 -7.75 -4.08
C SER A 128 8.61 -7.44 -2.64
N THR A 129 7.49 -7.98 -2.15
CA THR A 129 7.03 -7.78 -0.77
C THR A 129 8.00 -8.39 0.24
N ILE A 130 8.51 -9.60 -0.03
CA ILE A 130 9.51 -10.26 0.83
C ILE A 130 10.82 -9.44 0.85
N ILE A 131 11.30 -8.99 -0.31
CA ILE A 131 12.52 -8.18 -0.39
C ILE A 131 12.36 -6.86 0.38
N ILE A 132 11.24 -6.16 0.18
CA ILE A 132 10.96 -4.90 0.89
C ILE A 132 10.82 -5.15 2.39
N GLY A 133 10.12 -6.22 2.78
CA GLY A 133 9.98 -6.62 4.17
C GLY A 133 11.32 -6.91 4.84
N PHE A 134 12.23 -7.59 4.12
CA PHE A 134 13.58 -7.86 4.60
C PHE A 134 14.42 -6.58 4.75
N ILE A 135 14.37 -5.69 3.76
CA ILE A 135 15.03 -4.37 3.84
C ILE A 135 14.48 -3.56 5.03
N ALA A 136 13.14 -3.53 5.17
CA ALA A 136 12.49 -2.82 6.27
C ALA A 136 12.86 -3.41 7.62
N PHE A 137 12.96 -4.74 7.73
CA PHE A 137 13.37 -5.43 8.95
C PHE A 137 14.83 -5.09 9.33
N ILE A 138 15.76 -5.18 8.38
CA ILE A 138 17.16 -4.82 8.64
C ILE A 138 17.26 -3.34 9.06
N CYS A 139 16.56 -2.45 8.33
CA CYS A 139 16.54 -1.04 8.66
C CYS A 139 15.98 -0.78 10.07
N PHE A 140 14.89 -1.46 10.42
CA PHE A 140 14.31 -1.38 11.77
C PHE A 140 15.29 -1.86 12.84
N VAL A 141 15.94 -3.01 12.65
CA VAL A 141 16.91 -3.55 13.61
C VAL A 141 18.08 -2.60 13.80
N VAL A 142 18.65 -2.09 12.71
CA VAL A 142 19.77 -1.14 12.78
C VAL A 142 19.37 0.13 13.52
N ILE A 143 18.23 0.72 13.16
CA ILE A 143 17.73 1.94 13.81
C ILE A 143 17.42 1.68 15.29
N PHE A 144 16.82 0.54 15.62
CA PHE A 144 16.52 0.15 16.99
C PHE A 144 17.80 0.13 17.86
N TYR A 145 18.86 -0.53 17.36
CA TYR A 145 20.14 -0.56 18.10
C TYR A 145 20.79 0.82 18.20
N VAL A 146 20.76 1.62 17.13
CA VAL A 146 21.28 3.00 17.16
C VAL A 146 20.53 3.83 18.19
N VAL A 147 19.20 3.79 18.18
CA VAL A 147 18.35 4.48 19.17
C VAL A 147 18.66 4.00 20.58
N ALA A 148 18.77 2.69 20.82
CA ALA A 148 19.09 2.14 22.13
C ALA A 148 20.45 2.59 22.63
N ILE A 149 21.48 2.59 21.78
CA ILE A 149 22.84 3.06 22.13
C ILE A 149 22.82 4.55 22.47
N VAL A 150 22.19 5.37 21.63
CA VAL A 150 22.11 6.82 21.86
C VAL A 150 21.39 7.13 23.15
N LEU A 151 20.25 6.48 23.42
CA LEU A 151 19.51 6.65 24.68
C LEU A 151 20.32 6.18 25.88
N SER A 152 21.09 5.09 25.78
CA SER A 152 21.95 4.61 26.84
C SER A 152 23.08 5.61 27.17
N ILE A 153 23.69 6.21 26.15
CA ILE A 153 24.72 7.24 26.31
C ILE A 153 24.15 8.48 27.01
N ILE A 154 22.96 8.93 26.56
CA ILE A 154 22.27 10.09 27.16
C ILE A 154 21.90 9.79 28.63
N ALA A 155 21.33 8.63 28.91
CA ALA A 155 20.97 8.22 30.25
C ALA A 155 22.20 8.17 31.18
N PHE A 156 23.30 7.59 30.69
CA PHE A 156 24.58 7.57 31.41
C PHE A 156 25.08 8.99 31.70
N GLY A 157 25.04 9.89 30.71
CA GLY A 157 25.43 11.29 30.89
C GLY A 157 24.59 12.02 31.97
N ILE A 158 23.26 11.82 31.95
CA ILE A 158 22.34 12.39 32.93
C ILE A 158 22.70 11.91 34.36
N VAL A 159 23.00 10.63 34.53
CA VAL A 159 23.40 10.04 35.81
C VAL A 159 24.73 10.61 36.28
N MET A 160 25.72 10.74 35.38
CA MET A 160 27.05 11.26 35.71
C MET A 160 27.02 12.72 36.12
N LEU A 161 26.12 13.52 35.55
CA LEU A 161 25.96 14.95 35.90
C LEU A 161 25.25 15.17 37.24
N GLN A 162 24.76 14.12 37.92
CA GLN A 162 24.05 14.18 39.22
C GLN A 162 22.97 15.28 39.24
N LEU A 163 22.22 15.43 38.14
CA LEU A 163 21.23 16.48 38.05
C LEU A 163 20.07 16.28 39.05
N PRO A 164 19.41 17.38 39.47
CA PRO A 164 18.19 17.28 40.26
C PRO A 164 17.16 16.39 39.55
N MET A 165 16.44 15.55 40.31
CA MET A 165 15.55 14.51 39.76
C MET A 165 14.53 15.05 38.78
N TRP A 166 13.94 16.22 39.05
CA TRP A 166 12.97 16.85 38.13
C TRP A 166 13.61 17.23 36.77
N LEU A 167 14.85 17.74 36.78
CA LEU A 167 15.57 18.12 35.57
C LEU A 167 16.00 16.87 34.78
N ALA A 168 16.44 15.81 35.47
CA ALA A 168 16.77 14.53 34.86
C ALA A 168 15.55 13.90 34.13
N TRP A 169 14.35 13.97 34.74
CA TRP A 169 13.11 13.52 34.11
C TRP A 169 12.74 14.33 32.85
N ILE A 170 12.85 15.66 32.92
CA ILE A 170 12.55 16.51 31.75
C ILE A 170 13.50 16.22 30.60
N LEU A 171 14.84 16.23 30.89
CA LEU A 171 15.84 15.96 29.85
C LEU A 171 15.72 14.53 29.29
N GLY A 172 15.48 13.55 30.14
CA GLY A 172 15.26 12.16 29.75
C GLY A 172 14.05 12.04 28.81
N THR A 173 12.92 12.62 29.16
CA THR A 173 11.69 12.57 28.33
C THR A 173 11.89 13.26 26.99
N ILE A 174 12.48 14.47 26.98
CA ILE A 174 12.77 15.19 25.73
C ILE A 174 13.71 14.37 24.85
N SER A 175 14.76 13.78 25.43
CA SER A 175 15.73 12.97 24.69
C SER A 175 15.08 11.72 24.08
N VAL A 176 14.27 11.00 24.84
CA VAL A 176 13.53 9.81 24.37
C VAL A 176 12.64 10.18 23.20
N VAL A 177 11.82 11.23 23.34
CA VAL A 177 10.91 11.67 22.27
C VAL A 177 11.70 12.07 21.02
N THR A 178 12.76 12.87 21.19
CA THR A 178 13.57 13.36 20.05
C THR A 178 14.25 12.23 19.31
N VAL A 179 14.88 11.29 20.03
CA VAL A 179 15.63 10.18 19.44
C VAL A 179 14.67 9.20 18.74
N ILE A 180 13.49 8.92 19.33
CA ILE A 180 12.47 8.07 18.69
C ILE A 180 11.94 8.73 17.42
N LEU A 181 11.62 10.03 17.46
CA LEU A 181 11.16 10.75 16.26
C LEU A 181 12.22 10.78 15.16
N ALA A 182 13.50 10.99 15.53
CA ALA A 182 14.61 10.93 14.58
C ALA A 182 14.77 9.53 13.96
N GLY A 183 14.68 8.47 14.77
CA GLY A 183 14.70 7.09 14.30
C GLY A 183 13.54 6.76 13.36
N LEU A 184 12.33 7.20 13.69
CA LEU A 184 11.15 7.05 12.86
C LEU A 184 11.30 7.80 11.52
N TRP A 185 11.80 9.02 11.56
CA TRP A 185 12.10 9.81 10.38
C TRP A 185 13.10 9.09 9.47
N LEU A 186 14.20 8.56 10.03
CA LEU A 186 15.20 7.82 9.28
C LEU A 186 14.64 6.55 8.66
N PHE A 187 13.78 5.82 9.41
CA PHE A 187 13.07 4.65 8.89
C PHE A 187 12.22 5.01 7.66
N PHE A 188 11.45 6.08 7.73
CA PHE A 188 10.63 6.53 6.59
C PHE A 188 11.47 7.02 5.41
N LEU A 189 12.62 7.63 5.65
CA LEU A 189 13.53 8.04 4.56
C LEU A 189 14.04 6.84 3.76
N VAL A 190 14.25 5.70 4.40
CA VAL A 190 14.75 4.49 3.72
C VAL A 190 13.59 3.68 3.15
N VAL A 191 12.65 3.26 4.00
CA VAL A 191 11.58 2.33 3.62
C VAL A 191 10.54 2.99 2.72
N GLY A 192 10.25 4.27 2.93
CA GLY A 192 9.31 5.03 2.11
C GLY A 192 9.69 5.10 0.62
N ARG A 193 10.97 4.95 0.30
CA ARG A 193 11.43 4.89 -1.11
C ARG A 193 10.90 3.68 -1.88
N PHE A 194 10.47 2.65 -1.19
CA PHE A 194 9.93 1.42 -1.79
C PHE A 194 8.40 1.39 -1.84
N ALA A 195 7.73 2.46 -1.42
CA ALA A 195 6.28 2.49 -1.32
C ALA A 195 5.55 2.29 -2.65
N TYR A 196 6.15 2.70 -3.76
CA TYR A 196 5.54 2.60 -5.10
C TYR A 196 5.84 1.28 -5.84
N VAL A 197 6.57 0.35 -5.25
CA VAL A 197 6.95 -0.91 -5.92
C VAL A 197 5.76 -1.71 -6.44
N PRO A 198 4.68 -1.92 -5.67
CA PRO A 198 3.51 -2.66 -6.18
C PRO A 198 2.86 -1.97 -7.38
N GLN A 199 2.78 -0.62 -7.38
CA GLN A 199 2.23 0.17 -8.48
C GLN A 199 3.11 0.07 -9.72
N VAL A 200 4.42 0.28 -9.59
CA VAL A 200 5.36 0.18 -10.70
C VAL A 200 5.34 -1.22 -11.34
N LEU A 201 5.35 -2.27 -10.51
CA LEU A 201 5.36 -3.66 -10.97
C LEU A 201 4.11 -4.00 -11.79
N LEU A 202 2.93 -3.53 -11.36
CA LEU A 202 1.65 -3.88 -12.00
C LEU A 202 1.23 -2.88 -13.07
N VAL A 203 1.50 -1.59 -12.92
CA VAL A 203 1.10 -0.57 -13.89
C VAL A 203 2.14 -0.47 -15.02
N GLU A 204 3.43 -0.39 -14.68
CA GLU A 204 4.50 -0.31 -15.68
C GLU A 204 4.94 -1.68 -16.21
N GLY A 205 4.52 -2.77 -15.59
CA GLY A 205 4.82 -4.12 -16.05
C GLY A 205 6.29 -4.55 -15.90
N ARG A 206 7.08 -3.83 -15.10
CA ARG A 206 8.53 -4.07 -14.92
C ARG A 206 8.82 -5.32 -14.08
N GLY A 207 10.05 -5.83 -14.19
CA GLY A 207 10.55 -6.88 -13.31
C GLY A 207 10.77 -6.37 -11.87
N VAL A 208 10.94 -7.28 -10.91
CA VAL A 208 11.05 -6.97 -9.47
C VAL A 208 12.14 -5.93 -9.18
N PHE A 209 13.38 -6.20 -9.57
CA PHE A 209 14.51 -5.28 -9.31
C PHE A 209 14.38 -3.94 -10.03
N ALA A 210 13.89 -3.95 -11.28
CA ALA A 210 13.61 -2.72 -12.01
C ALA A 210 12.53 -1.89 -11.34
N SER A 211 11.52 -2.53 -10.75
CA SER A 211 10.46 -1.87 -9.98
C SER A 211 10.98 -1.26 -8.67
N LEU A 212 11.91 -1.93 -7.99
CA LEU A 212 12.59 -1.37 -6.80
C LEU A 212 13.38 -0.11 -7.15
N ALA A 213 14.24 -0.18 -8.18
CA ALA A 213 15.03 0.98 -8.61
C ALA A 213 14.13 2.14 -9.06
N ARG A 214 13.07 1.84 -9.81
CA ARG A 214 12.09 2.83 -10.27
C ARG A 214 11.34 3.49 -9.12
N SER A 215 10.89 2.72 -8.13
CA SER A 215 10.22 3.24 -6.94
C SER A 215 11.12 4.21 -6.18
N VAL A 216 12.41 3.86 -5.98
CA VAL A 216 13.39 4.75 -5.35
C VAL A 216 13.54 6.05 -6.11
N SER A 217 13.63 6.01 -7.45
CA SER A 217 13.74 7.21 -8.28
C SER A 217 12.50 8.10 -8.17
N LEU A 218 11.28 7.53 -8.18
CA LEU A 218 10.03 8.27 -8.04
C LEU A 218 9.86 8.87 -6.64
N ALA A 219 10.21 8.13 -5.58
CA ALA A 219 10.00 8.57 -4.21
C ALA A 219 11.04 9.57 -3.71
N SER A 220 12.23 9.67 -4.33
CA SER A 220 13.39 10.40 -3.81
C SER A 220 13.13 11.87 -3.46
N HIS A 221 12.20 12.55 -4.14
CA HIS A 221 11.87 13.96 -3.91
C HIS A 221 10.52 14.17 -3.19
N ASN A 222 9.76 13.10 -2.96
CA ASN A 222 8.39 13.20 -2.46
C ASN A 222 8.17 12.54 -1.09
N VAL A 223 9.26 12.22 -0.37
CA VAL A 223 9.20 11.53 0.93
C VAL A 223 8.31 12.28 1.94
N LYS A 224 8.34 13.62 1.95
CA LYS A 224 7.51 14.43 2.86
C LYS A 224 6.01 14.22 2.64
N ARG A 225 5.55 14.14 1.40
CA ARG A 225 4.13 13.91 1.05
C ARG A 225 3.71 12.48 1.36
N LEU A 226 4.59 11.52 1.04
CA LEU A 226 4.38 10.12 1.39
C LEU A 226 4.25 9.99 2.91
N MET A 227 5.12 10.64 3.67
CA MET A 227 5.08 10.64 5.12
C MET A 227 3.80 11.29 5.65
N ALA A 228 3.36 12.42 5.08
CA ALA A 228 2.09 13.04 5.44
C ALA A 228 0.91 12.10 5.21
N MET A 229 0.91 11.35 4.10
CA MET A 229 -0.11 10.35 3.80
C MET A 229 -0.07 9.16 4.76
N VAL A 230 1.12 8.67 5.14
CA VAL A 230 1.29 7.63 6.15
C VAL A 230 0.76 8.09 7.50
N LEU A 231 1.17 9.29 7.94
CA LEU A 231 0.71 9.85 9.21
C LEU A 231 -0.80 10.05 9.24
N PHE A 232 -1.38 10.59 8.17
CA PHE A 232 -2.83 10.73 8.05
C PHE A 232 -3.54 9.36 8.11
N SER A 233 -3.07 8.38 7.33
CA SER A 233 -3.67 7.05 7.31
C SER A 233 -3.56 6.36 8.67
N SER A 234 -2.40 6.49 9.34
CA SER A 234 -2.20 5.94 10.69
C SER A 234 -3.11 6.62 11.69
N PHE A 235 -3.17 7.96 11.69
CA PHE A 235 -4.06 8.72 12.56
C PHE A 235 -5.53 8.32 12.36
N ALA A 236 -5.98 8.22 11.11
CA ALA A 236 -7.34 7.79 10.79
C ALA A 236 -7.60 6.36 11.30
N THR A 237 -6.65 5.43 11.11
CA THR A 237 -6.78 4.04 11.58
C THR A 237 -6.86 3.95 13.10
N TYR A 238 -5.98 4.64 13.81
CA TYR A 238 -6.02 4.65 15.27
C TYR A 238 -7.25 5.37 15.82
N SER A 239 -7.71 6.46 15.19
CA SER A 239 -8.94 7.14 15.56
C SER A 239 -10.17 6.24 15.40
N ALA A 240 -10.26 5.54 14.27
CA ALA A 240 -11.35 4.58 14.03
C ALA A 240 -11.28 3.41 15.03
N LEU A 241 -10.08 2.90 15.31
CA LEU A 241 -9.86 1.86 16.29
C LEU A 241 -10.35 2.31 17.69
N MET A 242 -9.95 3.52 18.12
CA MET A 242 -10.37 4.07 19.41
C MET A 242 -11.90 4.20 19.50
N ILE A 243 -12.55 4.71 18.44
CA ILE A 243 -14.01 4.83 18.40
C ILE A 243 -14.68 3.45 18.52
N LEU A 244 -14.16 2.44 17.83
CA LEU A 244 -14.68 1.07 17.89
C LEU A 244 -14.38 0.37 19.22
N LEU A 245 -13.29 0.74 19.91
CA LEU A 245 -12.92 0.19 21.21
C LEU A 245 -13.73 0.78 22.36
N ILE A 246 -14.29 1.99 22.24
CA ILE A 246 -15.09 2.62 23.30
C ILE A 246 -16.22 1.71 23.80
N PRO A 247 -17.11 1.17 22.95
CA PRO A 247 -18.20 0.32 23.43
C PRO A 247 -17.68 -0.99 24.04
N LEU A 248 -16.63 -1.58 23.49
CA LEU A 248 -16.01 -2.79 24.03
C LEU A 248 -15.35 -2.51 25.40
N GLY A 249 -14.60 -1.41 25.53
CA GLY A 249 -13.96 -1.00 26.76
C GLY A 249 -14.97 -0.68 27.86
N TRP A 250 -16.06 0.00 27.50
CA TRP A 250 -17.15 0.29 28.41
C TRP A 250 -17.82 -0.99 28.92
N TYR A 251 -18.15 -1.91 28.01
CA TYR A 251 -18.73 -3.20 28.39
C TYR A 251 -17.77 -4.03 29.26
N GLY A 252 -16.47 -4.03 28.93
CA GLY A 252 -15.42 -4.67 29.73
C GLY A 252 -15.35 -4.08 31.15
N TYR A 253 -15.36 -2.76 31.27
CA TYR A 253 -15.32 -2.06 32.55
C TYR A 253 -16.51 -2.43 33.45
N LEU A 254 -17.72 -2.49 32.89
CA LEU A 254 -18.94 -2.92 33.63
C LEU A 254 -18.84 -4.39 34.10
N ASN A 255 -18.03 -5.22 33.47
CA ASN A 255 -17.78 -6.60 33.88
C ASN A 255 -16.50 -6.76 34.74
N GLY A 256 -15.97 -5.65 35.29
CA GLY A 256 -14.80 -5.67 36.17
C GLY A 256 -13.47 -5.86 35.47
N ILE A 257 -13.40 -5.67 34.14
CA ILE A 257 -12.17 -5.73 33.36
C ILE A 257 -11.64 -4.31 33.22
N ASP A 258 -10.37 -4.08 33.60
CA ASP A 258 -9.69 -2.82 33.32
C ASP A 258 -9.18 -2.82 31.88
N PRO A 259 -9.75 -2.00 30.96
CA PRO A 259 -9.34 -1.94 29.55
C PRO A 259 -7.95 -1.30 29.36
N PHE A 260 -7.42 -0.59 30.36
CA PHE A 260 -6.10 0.05 30.33
C PHE A 260 -4.98 -0.82 30.92
N GLN A 261 -5.33 -2.02 31.39
CA GLN A 261 -4.35 -2.92 31.97
C GLN A 261 -3.39 -3.43 30.90
N LEU A 262 -2.09 -3.12 31.02
CA LEU A 262 -1.04 -3.48 30.08
C LEU A 262 -0.79 -4.99 29.95
N LYS A 263 -1.23 -5.78 30.95
CA LYS A 263 -1.11 -7.24 30.94
C LYS A 263 -2.38 -7.86 30.33
N SER A 264 -2.38 -8.05 29.02
CA SER A 264 -3.46 -8.73 28.28
C SER A 264 -3.72 -10.17 28.74
N GLU A 265 -2.77 -10.78 29.45
CA GLU A 265 -2.91 -12.13 30.04
C GLU A 265 -4.00 -12.18 31.13
N ALA A 266 -4.27 -11.07 31.80
CA ALA A 266 -5.33 -10.95 32.79
C ALA A 266 -6.73 -10.80 32.19
N TRP A 267 -6.86 -10.56 30.89
CA TRP A 267 -8.15 -10.40 30.23
C TRP A 267 -8.83 -11.76 30.02
N PRO A 268 -10.14 -11.86 30.23
CA PRO A 268 -10.90 -13.06 29.83
C PRO A 268 -10.75 -13.34 28.33
N ALA A 269 -10.83 -14.59 27.92
CA ALA A 269 -10.66 -14.99 26.53
C ALA A 269 -11.63 -14.26 25.59
N TRP A 270 -12.89 -14.11 25.98
CA TRP A 270 -13.91 -13.41 25.17
C TRP A 270 -13.54 -11.95 24.89
N TYR A 271 -12.98 -11.25 25.90
CA TYR A 271 -12.60 -9.84 25.75
C TYR A 271 -11.40 -9.70 24.80
N ALA A 272 -10.38 -10.56 24.95
CA ALA A 272 -9.22 -10.53 24.09
C ALA A 272 -9.55 -10.89 22.62
N ILE A 273 -10.43 -11.88 22.40
CA ILE A 273 -10.90 -12.23 21.05
C ILE A 273 -11.71 -11.06 20.46
N SER A 274 -12.60 -10.45 21.24
CA SER A 274 -13.39 -9.30 20.79
C SER A 274 -12.50 -8.10 20.46
N TYR A 275 -11.45 -7.85 21.25
CA TYR A 275 -10.46 -6.82 20.99
C TYR A 275 -9.76 -7.06 19.65
N GLU A 276 -9.28 -8.28 19.38
CA GLU A 276 -8.64 -8.65 18.13
C GLU A 276 -9.58 -8.46 16.94
N VAL A 277 -10.84 -8.88 17.05
CA VAL A 277 -11.86 -8.70 16.01
C VAL A 277 -12.07 -7.21 15.72
N VAL A 278 -12.16 -6.36 16.74
CA VAL A 278 -12.32 -4.90 16.59
C VAL A 278 -11.11 -4.28 15.90
N VAL A 279 -9.89 -4.69 16.25
CA VAL A 279 -8.65 -4.25 15.59
C VAL A 279 -8.69 -4.59 14.10
N GLN A 280 -9.05 -5.83 13.76
CA GLN A 280 -9.11 -6.26 12.36
C GLN A 280 -10.24 -5.58 11.60
N LEU A 281 -11.38 -5.30 12.24
CA LEU A 281 -12.48 -4.54 11.63
C LEU A 281 -12.01 -3.11 11.27
N SER A 282 -11.32 -2.43 12.18
CA SER A 282 -10.70 -1.13 11.91
C SER A 282 -9.73 -1.20 10.69
N THR A 283 -8.93 -2.25 10.62
CA THR A 283 -8.00 -2.48 9.51
C THR A 283 -8.75 -2.67 8.18
N ILE A 284 -9.81 -3.46 8.14
CA ILE A 284 -10.65 -3.65 6.93
C ILE A 284 -11.22 -2.32 6.46
N LEU A 285 -11.70 -1.50 7.38
CA LEU A 285 -12.30 -0.21 7.06
C LEU A 285 -11.28 0.78 6.48
N LEU A 286 -10.05 0.81 7.01
CA LEU A 286 -9.10 1.89 6.68
C LEU A 286 -8.00 1.50 5.70
N THR A 287 -7.72 0.21 5.50
CA THR A 287 -6.76 -0.26 4.48
C THR A 287 -7.05 0.32 3.08
N PRO A 288 -8.31 0.43 2.61
CA PRO A 288 -8.60 1.02 1.31
C PRO A 288 -8.23 2.51 1.20
N VAL A 289 -8.28 3.27 2.29
CA VAL A 289 -7.90 4.70 2.28
C VAL A 289 -6.41 4.84 1.98
N TRP A 290 -5.58 4.03 2.63
CA TRP A 290 -4.15 3.96 2.35
C TRP A 290 -3.86 3.56 0.90
N MET A 291 -4.54 2.53 0.40
CA MET A 291 -4.41 2.03 -0.96
C MET A 291 -4.76 3.10 -2.01
N LEU A 292 -5.88 3.81 -1.82
CA LEU A 292 -6.30 4.92 -2.67
C LEU A 292 -5.29 6.07 -2.63
N GLY A 293 -4.87 6.48 -1.43
CA GLY A 293 -3.91 7.56 -1.24
C GLY A 293 -2.58 7.28 -1.93
N LEU A 294 -2.06 6.07 -1.78
CA LEU A 294 -0.80 5.66 -2.41
C LEU A 294 -0.92 5.60 -3.95
N SER A 295 -2.06 5.15 -4.48
CA SER A 295 -2.30 5.11 -5.92
C SER A 295 -2.43 6.51 -6.52
N LEU A 296 -3.14 7.42 -5.83
CA LEU A 296 -3.25 8.83 -6.23
C LEU A 296 -1.88 9.54 -6.19
N LEU A 297 -1.11 9.29 -5.13
CA LEU A 297 0.22 9.86 -4.98
C LEU A 297 1.18 9.38 -6.07
N TYR A 298 1.10 8.10 -6.45
CA TYR A 298 1.86 7.54 -7.57
C TYR A 298 1.52 8.24 -8.91
N VAL A 299 0.23 8.44 -9.20
CA VAL A 299 -0.21 9.13 -10.42
C VAL A 299 0.23 10.60 -10.40
N ASP A 300 0.05 11.30 -9.28
CA ASP A 300 0.47 12.71 -9.13
C ASP A 300 1.98 12.87 -9.33
N GLU A 301 2.78 11.94 -8.82
CA GLU A 301 4.23 11.98 -9.01
C GLU A 301 4.66 11.75 -10.46
N ARG A 302 3.94 10.89 -11.18
CA ARG A 302 4.18 10.69 -12.61
C ARG A 302 3.77 11.90 -13.45
N VAL A 303 2.65 12.54 -13.10
CA VAL A 303 2.22 13.78 -13.76
C VAL A 303 3.28 14.87 -13.60
N ARG A 304 3.81 15.05 -12.39
CA ARG A 304 4.79 16.09 -12.08
C ARG A 304 6.13 15.89 -12.75
N ARG A 305 6.58 14.66 -12.90
CA ARG A 305 7.94 14.36 -13.38
C ARG A 305 8.04 13.97 -14.83
N GLU A 306 7.02 13.31 -15.32
CA GLU A 306 7.03 12.70 -16.64
C GLU A 306 6.08 13.40 -17.61
N GLY A 307 5.34 14.41 -17.17
CA GLY A 307 4.33 15.07 -18.02
C GLY A 307 3.24 14.10 -18.47
N TYR A 308 2.88 13.15 -17.62
CA TYR A 308 1.93 12.09 -17.91
C TYR A 308 0.56 12.60 -18.35
N ASP A 309 0.17 13.79 -17.91
CA ASP A 309 -1.01 14.52 -18.36
C ASP A 309 -0.94 14.90 -19.85
N ILE A 310 0.23 15.32 -20.32
CA ILE A 310 0.47 15.69 -21.73
C ILE A 310 0.36 14.44 -22.61
N GLU A 311 1.00 13.33 -22.21
CA GLU A 311 0.92 12.06 -22.93
C GLU A 311 -0.51 11.53 -23.01
N LEU A 312 -1.28 11.63 -21.90
CA LEU A 312 -2.70 11.23 -21.90
C LEU A 312 -3.56 12.12 -22.77
N MET A 313 -3.34 13.43 -22.77
CA MET A 313 -4.04 14.36 -23.67
C MET A 313 -3.70 14.07 -25.13
N ALA A 314 -2.45 13.78 -25.44
CA ALA A 314 -2.02 13.41 -26.79
C ALA A 314 -2.67 12.09 -27.22
N ALA A 315 -2.65 11.05 -26.38
CA ALA A 315 -3.30 9.77 -26.66
C ALA A 315 -4.82 9.90 -26.89
N ARG A 316 -5.48 10.75 -26.12
CA ARG A 316 -6.93 11.00 -26.29
C ARG A 316 -7.29 11.77 -27.57
N ARG A 317 -6.41 12.68 -28.03
CA ARG A 317 -6.65 13.52 -29.21
C ARG A 317 -6.17 12.88 -30.51
N LEU A 318 -5.06 12.16 -30.48
CA LEU A 318 -4.38 11.62 -31.66
C LEU A 318 -4.68 10.14 -31.92
N GLY A 319 -5.37 9.45 -30.99
CA GLY A 319 -5.56 8.00 -31.08
C GLY A 319 -4.30 7.22 -30.70
N GLU A 320 -3.88 6.25 -31.53
CA GLU A 320 -2.66 5.49 -31.26
C GLU A 320 -1.43 6.40 -31.27
N ILE A 321 -0.70 6.41 -30.17
CA ILE A 321 0.60 7.11 -30.10
C ILE A 321 1.57 6.37 -30.99
N PRO A 322 2.17 7.02 -32.01
CA PRO A 322 3.18 6.37 -32.85
C PRO A 322 4.30 5.81 -31.98
N ALA A 323 4.68 4.56 -32.20
CA ALA A 323 5.82 3.96 -31.50
C ALA A 323 7.05 4.83 -31.72
N LEU A 324 7.64 5.32 -30.65
CA LEU A 324 8.88 6.09 -30.72
C LEU A 324 9.97 5.28 -31.43
N ALA A 325 10.45 5.81 -32.54
CA ALA A 325 11.56 5.22 -33.29
C ALA A 325 12.80 5.15 -32.37
N GLY A 326 13.10 3.96 -31.86
CA GLY A 326 14.25 3.77 -30.97
C GLY A 326 14.08 2.71 -29.89
N GLY A 327 13.00 1.93 -29.90
CA GLY A 327 12.82 0.81 -28.96
C GLY A 327 12.62 1.23 -27.50
N GLN A 328 12.47 2.51 -27.20
CA GLN A 328 12.04 2.96 -25.88
C GLN A 328 10.53 2.71 -25.75
N VAL A 329 10.18 1.72 -24.95
CA VAL A 329 8.80 1.44 -24.61
C VAL A 329 8.23 2.67 -23.91
N ALA A 330 7.24 3.33 -24.54
CA ALA A 330 6.55 4.44 -23.88
C ALA A 330 6.03 3.97 -22.51
N PRO A 331 6.21 4.76 -21.43
CA PRO A 331 5.86 4.33 -20.07
C PRO A 331 4.38 3.96 -19.89
N ILE A 332 3.52 4.37 -20.83
CA ILE A 332 2.07 4.11 -20.84
C ILE A 332 1.71 2.82 -21.60
N THR A 333 2.58 2.35 -22.51
CA THR A 333 2.29 1.21 -23.40
C THR A 333 1.78 -0.04 -22.67
N PRO A 334 2.29 -0.45 -21.48
CA PRO A 334 1.77 -1.61 -20.77
C PRO A 334 0.34 -1.44 -20.27
N ALA A 335 -0.06 -0.23 -19.88
CA ALA A 335 -1.43 0.04 -19.43
C ALA A 335 -2.40 0.12 -20.62
N LEU A 336 -1.97 0.69 -21.74
CA LEU A 336 -2.72 0.79 -22.99
C LEU A 336 -2.87 -0.57 -23.71
N VAL A 337 -1.79 -1.33 -23.82
CA VAL A 337 -1.79 -2.66 -24.44
C VAL A 337 -2.68 -3.64 -23.67
N ALA A 338 -2.73 -3.54 -22.34
CA ALA A 338 -3.61 -4.39 -21.54
C ALA A 338 -5.11 -4.08 -21.77
N SER A 339 -5.46 -2.84 -22.13
CA SER A 339 -6.84 -2.46 -22.46
C SER A 339 -7.20 -2.79 -23.94
N GLY A 340 -6.25 -2.64 -24.86
CA GLY A 340 -6.45 -2.90 -26.29
C GLY A 340 -6.47 -4.38 -26.67
N SER A 341 -5.75 -5.24 -25.97
CA SER A 341 -5.67 -6.68 -26.27
C SER A 341 -6.98 -7.46 -26.00
N ARG A 342 -7.97 -6.83 -25.35
CA ARG A 342 -9.32 -7.41 -25.21
C ARG A 342 -10.22 -7.22 -26.43
N GLN A 343 -9.90 -6.32 -27.36
CA GLN A 343 -10.75 -6.05 -28.54
C GLN A 343 -10.27 -6.68 -29.84
N VAL A 344 -9.07 -7.24 -29.92
CA VAL A 344 -8.52 -7.77 -31.19
C VAL A 344 -8.36 -9.30 -31.20
N ALA A 345 -9.07 -10.02 -30.33
CA ALA A 345 -9.25 -11.47 -30.48
C ALA A 345 -10.49 -11.79 -31.33
N GLY A 346 -10.62 -11.15 -32.50
CA GLY A 346 -11.71 -11.40 -33.42
C GLY A 346 -11.40 -10.83 -34.79
N THR A 347 -10.98 -11.69 -35.69
CA THR A 347 -10.84 -11.60 -37.15
C THR A 347 -9.42 -11.34 -37.66
N PRO A 348 -8.81 -12.33 -38.37
CA PRO A 348 -7.65 -12.08 -39.20
C PRO A 348 -8.15 -11.35 -40.45
N THR A 349 -7.96 -10.05 -40.53
CA THR A 349 -8.13 -9.32 -41.77
C THR A 349 -7.02 -9.74 -42.71
N HIS A 350 -7.42 -10.42 -43.78
CA HIS A 350 -6.66 -10.71 -44.97
C HIS A 350 -5.92 -9.45 -45.41
N PHE A 351 -4.59 -9.47 -45.37
CA PHE A 351 -3.75 -8.45 -45.98
C PHE A 351 -3.92 -8.58 -47.50
N GLU A 352 -4.82 -7.78 -48.11
CA GLU A 352 -4.81 -7.53 -49.54
C GLU A 352 -3.48 -6.81 -49.86
N ARG A 353 -2.66 -7.47 -50.65
CA ARG A 353 -1.44 -6.86 -51.22
C ARG A 353 -1.88 -5.66 -52.06
N PRO A 354 -1.26 -4.50 -51.96
CA PRO A 354 -1.54 -3.37 -52.83
C PRO A 354 -1.22 -3.77 -54.25
N HIS A 355 -2.22 -3.67 -55.11
CA HIS A 355 -2.09 -3.85 -56.57
C HIS A 355 -1.04 -2.87 -57.07
N HIS A 356 -0.06 -3.41 -57.80
CA HIS A 356 0.92 -2.63 -58.57
C HIS A 356 0.14 -1.69 -59.51
N VAL A 357 0.22 -0.40 -59.27
CA VAL A 357 -0.18 0.65 -60.21
C VAL A 357 0.78 0.56 -61.39
N ARG A 358 0.28 0.01 -62.54
CA ARG A 358 1.00 0.07 -63.82
C ARG A 358 1.15 1.53 -64.19
N HIS A 359 2.40 2.01 -64.22
CA HIS A 359 2.76 3.28 -64.84
C HIS A 359 2.41 3.22 -66.33
N ASN A 360 1.51 4.11 -66.75
CA ASN A 360 1.22 4.35 -68.15
C ASN A 360 2.17 5.44 -68.65
N PRO A 361 3.08 5.17 -69.64
CA PRO A 361 4.13 6.11 -70.02
C PRO A 361 3.69 7.20 -71.03
N ASN A 362 2.38 7.36 -71.31
CA ASN A 362 1.86 8.28 -72.31
C ASN A 362 0.92 9.35 -71.78
N SER A 363 1.37 10.17 -70.83
CA SER A 363 0.71 11.44 -70.59
C SER A 363 1.74 12.57 -70.83
N THR A 364 1.79 13.03 -72.07
CA THR A 364 2.44 14.29 -72.46
C THR A 364 1.70 15.46 -71.81
N LEU A 365 2.36 16.16 -70.94
CA LEU A 365 1.95 17.45 -70.41
C LEU A 365 2.00 18.48 -71.57
N GLY A 366 0.83 18.90 -72.04
CA GLY A 366 0.70 20.07 -72.88
C GLY A 366 0.77 21.33 -71.98
N LEU A 367 1.84 22.07 -72.12
CA LEU A 367 1.96 23.44 -71.70
C LEU A 367 1.41 24.36 -72.81
N SER A 368 0.40 25.11 -72.46
CA SER A 368 0.09 26.42 -73.09
C SER A 368 -0.58 27.31 -72.05
#